data_ce28ad2f7fb8139d0b0c7d0fc9708d94
#
_entry.id   ce28ad2f7fb8139d0b0c7d0fc9708d94
#
_cell.length_a   1.000
_cell.length_b   1.000
_cell.length_c   1.000
_cell.angle_alpha   90.00
_cell.angle_beta   90.00
_cell.angle_gamma   90.00
#
_symmetry.space_group_name_H-M   'P 1'
#
loop_
_entity.id
_entity.type
_entity.pdbx_description
1 polymer ?
#
loop_
_entity_poly.entity_id
_entity_poly.type
_entity_poly.pdbx_seq_one_letter_code
_entity_poly.pdbx_strand_id
1 'polypeptide(L)'
;MYKRQVAERFDWVQTVDRLRIAERLSAQRPDNLPPLNVLIEVNVDAEASKSGISPGELPALAAAVSELPRLRLRGLMSIPAPAETYEGKMKPLLAMASLFKAFQEKYPQADTLSMGMSADLTEAVEAGSTMVRIGSAIFGPRSYSV
;
A
#
# COMPACT_ATOMS: atom_id res chain seq x y z
N MET A 1 -9.24 8.06 15.11
CA MET A 1 -10.24 9.12 14.99
C MET A 1 -10.69 9.33 13.54
N TYR A 2 -9.83 9.29 12.54
CA TYR A 2 -10.16 9.59 11.14
C TYR A 2 -10.72 8.43 10.29
N LYS A 3 -10.78 7.18 10.80
CA LYS A 3 -11.15 5.99 10.03
C LYS A 3 -12.56 6.05 9.44
N ARG A 4 -13.52 6.61 10.18
CA ARG A 4 -14.89 6.80 9.70
C ARG A 4 -14.94 7.78 8.53
N GLN A 5 -14.27 8.93 8.67
CA GLN A 5 -14.20 9.92 7.59
C GLN A 5 -13.52 9.35 6.33
N VAL A 6 -12.49 8.50 6.52
CA VAL A 6 -11.82 7.82 5.41
C VAL A 6 -12.79 6.86 4.72
N ALA A 7 -13.50 6.03 5.46
CA ALA A 7 -14.47 5.09 4.90
C ALA A 7 -15.65 5.79 4.16
N GLU A 8 -16.05 6.99 4.63
CA GLU A 8 -17.18 7.74 4.07
C GLU A 8 -16.80 8.62 2.86
N ARG A 9 -15.53 9.08 2.75
CA ARG A 9 -15.15 10.16 1.83
C ARG A 9 -14.08 9.81 0.80
N PHE A 10 -13.42 8.66 0.96
CA PHE A 10 -12.36 8.25 0.05
C PHE A 10 -12.75 6.99 -0.72
N ASP A 11 -12.14 6.81 -1.89
CA ASP A 11 -12.36 5.64 -2.74
C ASP A 11 -11.23 4.62 -2.64
N TRP A 12 -10.08 5.04 -2.08
CA TRP A 12 -8.91 4.22 -1.89
C TRP A 12 -8.27 4.41 -0.51
N VAL A 13 -7.83 3.31 0.10
CA VAL A 13 -6.98 3.29 1.30
C VAL A 13 -5.79 2.38 1.06
N GLN A 14 -4.58 2.93 1.14
CA GLN A 14 -3.35 2.23 0.77
C GLN A 14 -2.55 1.71 1.97
N THR A 15 -3.01 1.93 3.20
CA THR A 15 -2.24 1.72 4.44
C THR A 15 -2.89 0.70 5.37
N VAL A 16 -3.44 -0.37 4.81
CA VAL A 16 -3.99 -1.47 5.61
C VAL A 16 -2.84 -2.39 6.05
N ASP A 17 -2.45 -2.30 7.31
CA ASP A 17 -1.36 -3.07 7.90
C ASP A 17 -1.79 -4.00 9.05
N ARG A 18 -3.09 -4.05 9.34
CA ARG A 18 -3.66 -4.94 10.37
C ARG A 18 -5.14 -5.17 10.15
N LEU A 19 -5.62 -6.35 10.51
CA LEU A 19 -7.02 -6.75 10.32
C LEU A 19 -8.01 -5.77 10.95
N ARG A 20 -7.73 -5.29 12.17
CA ARG A 20 -8.60 -4.34 12.87
C ARG A 20 -8.87 -3.03 12.08
N ILE A 21 -7.92 -2.58 11.26
CA ILE A 21 -8.14 -1.42 10.37
C ILE A 21 -9.11 -1.79 9.27
N ALA A 22 -8.91 -2.89 8.60
CA ALA A 22 -9.78 -3.38 7.54
C ALA A 22 -11.22 -3.62 8.03
N GLU A 23 -11.39 -4.29 9.17
CA GLU A 23 -12.70 -4.50 9.80
C GLU A 23 -13.44 -3.20 10.07
N ARG A 24 -12.73 -2.19 10.59
CA ARG A 24 -13.35 -0.87 10.84
C ARG A 24 -13.72 -0.14 9.57
N LEU A 25 -12.89 -0.21 8.52
CA LEU A 25 -13.21 0.37 7.22
C LEU A 25 -14.43 -0.31 6.60
N SER A 26 -14.48 -1.63 6.65
CA SER A 26 -15.61 -2.43 6.20
C SER A 26 -16.90 -2.07 6.93
N ALA A 27 -16.86 -2.04 8.28
CA ALA A 27 -18.03 -1.72 9.10
C ALA A 27 -18.54 -0.27 8.93
N GLN A 28 -17.64 0.65 8.60
CA GLN A 28 -17.96 2.09 8.49
C GLN A 28 -18.19 2.56 7.05
N ARG A 29 -17.92 1.72 6.04
CA ARG A 29 -18.23 2.04 4.64
C ARG A 29 -19.72 2.06 4.45
N PRO A 30 -20.33 3.18 4.02
CA PRO A 30 -21.76 3.25 3.75
C PRO A 30 -22.22 2.29 2.64
N ASP A 31 -23.39 1.67 2.80
CA ASP A 31 -23.93 0.70 1.85
C ASP A 31 -24.28 1.32 0.48
N ASN A 32 -24.54 2.62 0.44
CA ASN A 32 -24.84 3.36 -0.79
C ASN A 32 -23.58 3.77 -1.58
N LEU A 33 -22.38 3.48 -1.07
CA LEU A 33 -21.11 3.72 -1.77
C LEU A 33 -20.56 2.42 -2.37
N PRO A 34 -19.81 2.52 -3.49
CA PRO A 34 -19.08 1.37 -4.01
C PRO A 34 -18.11 0.81 -2.95
N PRO A 35 -17.73 -0.47 -3.02
CA PRO A 35 -16.72 -1.04 -2.14
C PRO A 35 -15.45 -0.18 -2.12
N LEU A 36 -14.89 0.03 -0.93
CA LEU A 36 -13.66 0.78 -0.73
C LEU A 36 -12.47 -0.02 -1.25
N ASN A 37 -11.70 0.56 -2.17
CA ASN A 37 -10.49 -0.09 -2.67
C ASN A 37 -9.39 -0.01 -1.60
N VAL A 38 -8.80 -1.15 -1.26
CA VAL A 38 -7.76 -1.23 -0.24
C VAL A 38 -6.50 -1.90 -0.75
N LEU A 39 -5.35 -1.39 -0.30
CA LEU A 39 -4.04 -2.00 -0.50
C LEU A 39 -3.48 -2.41 0.86
N ILE A 40 -2.83 -3.56 0.91
CA ILE A 40 -2.09 -3.98 2.10
C ILE A 40 -0.70 -3.36 2.06
N GLU A 41 -0.34 -2.68 3.14
CA GLU A 41 0.99 -2.09 3.30
C GLU A 41 1.98 -3.14 3.81
N VAL A 42 3.05 -3.33 3.03
CA VAL A 42 4.11 -4.30 3.31
C VAL A 42 5.41 -3.58 3.62
N ASN A 43 6.03 -3.93 4.74
CA ASN A 43 7.36 -3.50 5.15
C ASN A 43 8.40 -4.48 4.61
N VAL A 44 8.86 -4.23 3.38
CA VAL A 44 9.75 -5.12 2.65
C VAL A 44 11.20 -5.08 3.16
N ASP A 45 11.59 -3.98 3.80
CA ASP A 45 12.95 -3.77 4.31
C ASP A 45 13.13 -4.27 5.76
N ALA A 46 12.07 -4.75 6.39
CA ALA A 46 12.04 -5.19 7.80
C ALA A 46 12.51 -4.10 8.78
N GLU A 47 12.31 -2.82 8.45
CA GLU A 47 12.61 -1.71 9.38
C GLU A 47 11.60 -1.65 10.52
N ALA A 48 12.08 -1.81 11.75
CA ALA A 48 11.23 -1.82 12.95
C ALA A 48 10.47 -0.51 13.20
N SER A 49 10.95 0.60 12.64
CA SER A 49 10.34 1.94 12.81
C SER A 49 9.23 2.25 11.80
N LYS A 50 9.02 1.40 10.79
CA LYS A 50 8.05 1.62 9.72
C LYS A 50 6.75 0.86 9.94
N SER A 51 5.66 1.43 9.40
CA SER A 51 4.38 0.75 9.25
C SER A 51 4.45 -0.36 8.20
N GLY A 52 3.45 -1.20 8.17
CA GLY A 52 3.34 -2.32 7.25
C GLY A 52 3.63 -3.66 7.91
N ILE A 53 3.08 -4.70 7.32
CA ILE A 53 3.31 -6.09 7.74
C ILE A 53 4.58 -6.65 7.09
N SER A 54 5.16 -7.67 7.70
CA SER A 54 6.19 -8.46 7.03
C SER A 54 5.62 -9.25 5.84
N PRO A 55 6.43 -9.59 4.83
CA PRO A 55 5.97 -10.44 3.73
C PRO A 55 5.38 -11.77 4.17
N GLY A 56 5.87 -12.34 5.28
CA GLY A 56 5.37 -13.59 5.85
C GLY A 56 3.95 -13.51 6.43
N GLU A 57 3.52 -12.33 6.86
CA GLU A 57 2.16 -12.09 7.39
C GLU A 57 1.13 -11.83 6.28
N LEU A 58 1.58 -11.55 5.07
CA LEU A 58 0.71 -11.17 3.95
C LEU A 58 -0.37 -12.23 3.63
N PRO A 59 -0.09 -13.53 3.55
CA PRO A 59 -1.11 -14.52 3.21
C PRO A 59 -2.28 -14.53 4.20
N ALA A 60 -2.01 -14.43 5.49
CA ALA A 60 -3.04 -14.44 6.54
C ALA A 60 -3.90 -13.16 6.51
N LEU A 61 -3.26 -11.98 6.41
CA LEU A 61 -3.97 -10.72 6.36
C LEU A 61 -4.79 -10.58 5.08
N ALA A 62 -4.22 -10.96 3.93
CA ALA A 62 -4.92 -10.90 2.66
C ALA A 62 -6.17 -11.79 2.62
N ALA A 63 -6.07 -13.02 3.16
CA ALA A 63 -7.22 -13.92 3.26
C ALA A 63 -8.33 -13.30 4.11
N ALA A 64 -8.00 -12.77 5.29
CA ALA A 64 -8.97 -12.13 6.17
C ALA A 64 -9.60 -10.87 5.55
N VAL A 65 -8.80 -10.02 4.89
CA VAL A 65 -9.30 -8.79 4.24
C VAL A 65 -10.19 -9.10 3.04
N SER A 66 -9.88 -10.14 2.27
CA SER A 66 -10.65 -10.51 1.07
C SER A 66 -12.08 -10.98 1.40
N GLU A 67 -12.33 -11.45 2.62
CA GLU A 67 -13.65 -11.89 3.10
C GLU A 67 -14.50 -10.73 3.66
N LEU A 68 -13.93 -9.55 3.88
CA LEU A 68 -14.65 -8.43 4.45
C LEU A 68 -15.59 -7.78 3.44
N PRO A 69 -16.88 -7.58 3.79
CA PRO A 69 -17.83 -6.90 2.92
C PRO A 69 -17.45 -5.43 2.73
N ARG A 70 -17.90 -4.83 1.62
CA ARG A 70 -17.72 -3.41 1.29
C ARG A 70 -16.24 -2.97 1.13
N LEU A 71 -15.31 -3.93 1.08
CA LEU A 71 -13.92 -3.72 0.69
C LEU A 71 -13.61 -4.46 -0.61
N ARG A 72 -12.70 -3.90 -1.37
CA ARG A 72 -12.11 -4.54 -2.55
C ARG A 72 -10.60 -4.55 -2.41
N LEU A 73 -10.03 -5.73 -2.21
CA LEU A 73 -8.59 -5.90 -2.14
C LEU A 73 -7.99 -5.75 -3.54
N ARG A 74 -7.28 -4.63 -3.78
CA ARG A 74 -6.75 -4.24 -5.08
C ARG A 74 -5.27 -4.54 -5.25
N GLY A 75 -4.55 -4.82 -4.18
CA GLY A 75 -3.13 -5.11 -4.26
C GLY A 75 -2.32 -4.71 -3.05
N LEU A 76 -1.08 -4.34 -3.28
CA LEU A 76 -0.08 -4.06 -2.27
C LEU A 76 0.48 -2.64 -2.37
N MET A 77 0.99 -2.13 -1.26
CA MET A 77 1.69 -0.86 -1.16
C MET A 77 2.96 -1.03 -0.34
N SER A 78 4.01 -0.32 -0.68
CA SER A 78 5.21 -0.21 0.15
C SER A 78 5.83 1.19 0.11
N ILE A 79 6.55 1.51 1.19
CA ILE A 79 7.40 2.70 1.30
C ILE A 79 8.80 2.19 1.67
N PRO A 80 9.63 1.84 0.68
CA PRO A 80 10.99 1.37 0.95
C PRO A 80 11.85 2.39 1.69
N ALA A 81 12.90 1.91 2.35
CA ALA A 81 13.90 2.78 2.95
C ALA A 81 14.54 3.67 1.89
N PRO A 82 14.85 4.93 2.20
CA PRO A 82 15.61 5.77 1.30
C PRO A 82 16.98 5.15 1.01
N ALA A 83 17.38 5.17 -0.26
CA ALA A 83 18.70 4.72 -0.70
C ALA A 83 19.25 5.71 -1.73
N GLU A 84 20.58 5.88 -1.74
CA GLU A 84 21.25 6.81 -2.64
C GLU A 84 21.66 6.14 -3.96
N THR A 85 21.94 4.84 -3.92
CA THR A 85 22.38 4.10 -5.10
C THR A 85 21.19 3.48 -5.85
N TYR A 86 21.34 3.32 -7.15
CA TYR A 86 20.37 2.65 -8.00
C TYR A 86 20.06 1.22 -7.47
N GLU A 87 21.08 0.43 -7.20
CA GLU A 87 20.90 -0.94 -6.69
C GLU A 87 20.20 -0.96 -5.32
N GLY A 88 20.55 -0.01 -4.44
CA GLY A 88 19.90 0.14 -3.14
C GLY A 88 18.40 0.44 -3.25
N LYS A 89 18.01 1.26 -4.23
CA LYS A 89 16.59 1.54 -4.52
C LYS A 89 15.90 0.33 -5.17
N MET A 90 16.54 -0.29 -6.17
CA MET A 90 15.94 -1.39 -6.94
C MET A 90 15.70 -2.64 -6.10
N LYS A 91 16.56 -2.96 -5.14
CA LYS A 91 16.45 -4.19 -4.34
C LYS A 91 15.09 -4.35 -3.65
N PRO A 92 14.60 -3.41 -2.83
CA PRO A 92 13.29 -3.53 -2.21
C PRO A 92 12.14 -3.44 -3.22
N LEU A 93 12.28 -2.65 -4.29
CA LEU A 93 11.26 -2.51 -5.33
C LEU A 93 11.05 -3.81 -6.10
N LEU A 94 12.13 -4.51 -6.48
CA LEU A 94 12.07 -5.81 -7.14
C LEU A 94 11.53 -6.90 -6.19
N ALA A 95 11.86 -6.85 -4.91
CA ALA A 95 11.28 -7.75 -3.92
C ALA A 95 9.76 -7.57 -3.83
N MET A 96 9.27 -6.32 -3.82
CA MET A 96 7.83 -6.03 -3.84
C MET A 96 7.16 -6.46 -5.15
N ALA A 97 7.80 -6.27 -6.30
CA ALA A 97 7.27 -6.71 -7.58
C ALA A 97 7.11 -8.25 -7.63
N SER A 98 8.10 -8.98 -7.12
CA SER A 98 8.04 -10.44 -7.01
C SER A 98 6.95 -10.90 -6.06
N LEU A 99 6.82 -10.25 -4.90
CA LEU A 99 5.77 -10.53 -3.93
C LEU A 99 4.38 -10.26 -4.51
N PHE A 100 4.22 -9.17 -5.25
CA PHE A 100 2.96 -8.82 -5.90
C PHE A 100 2.58 -9.82 -7.00
N LYS A 101 3.54 -10.28 -7.79
CA LYS A 101 3.30 -11.32 -8.79
C LYS A 101 2.79 -12.61 -8.16
N ALA A 102 3.42 -13.08 -7.09
CA ALA A 102 2.94 -14.25 -6.34
C ALA A 102 1.56 -14.01 -5.69
N PHE A 103 1.32 -12.79 -5.21
CA PHE A 103 0.02 -12.38 -4.67
C PHE A 103 -1.09 -12.45 -5.72
N GLN A 104 -0.82 -12.03 -6.97
CA GLN A 104 -1.79 -12.07 -8.06
C GLN A 104 -2.19 -13.50 -8.48
N GLU A 105 -1.33 -14.50 -8.26
CA GLU A 105 -1.69 -15.91 -8.52
C GLU A 105 -2.89 -16.35 -7.68
N LYS A 106 -3.00 -15.84 -6.44
CA LYS A 106 -4.11 -16.12 -5.54
C LYS A 106 -5.26 -15.11 -5.66
N TYR A 107 -4.94 -13.86 -6.00
CA TYR A 107 -5.88 -12.75 -6.12
C TYR A 107 -5.79 -12.12 -7.51
N PRO A 108 -6.26 -12.81 -8.58
CA PRO A 108 -6.08 -12.36 -9.96
C PRO A 108 -6.77 -11.03 -10.29
N GLN A 109 -7.74 -10.61 -9.47
CA GLN A 109 -8.40 -9.31 -9.57
C GLN A 109 -7.54 -8.16 -9.02
N ALA A 110 -6.45 -8.45 -8.31
CA ALA A 110 -5.52 -7.43 -7.81
C ALA A 110 -4.66 -6.90 -8.96
N ASP A 111 -4.75 -5.61 -9.20
CA ASP A 111 -4.14 -4.93 -10.34
C ASP A 111 -3.21 -3.78 -9.93
N THR A 112 -3.07 -3.51 -8.63
CA THR A 112 -2.41 -2.32 -8.14
C THR A 112 -1.21 -2.65 -7.24
N LEU A 113 -0.02 -2.23 -7.69
CA LEU A 113 1.20 -2.19 -6.90
C LEU A 113 1.59 -0.74 -6.70
N SER A 114 1.32 -0.20 -5.50
CA SER A 114 1.64 1.19 -5.15
C SER A 114 3.01 1.25 -4.49
N MET A 115 3.99 1.73 -5.23
CA MET A 115 5.34 2.01 -4.75
C MET A 115 5.98 3.09 -5.61
N GLY A 116 6.95 3.81 -5.05
CA GLY A 116 7.61 4.93 -5.70
C GLY A 116 7.05 6.29 -5.28
N MET A 117 7.97 7.15 -4.89
CA MET A 117 7.77 8.55 -4.54
C MET A 117 8.76 9.41 -5.32
N SER A 118 8.84 10.71 -5.02
CA SER A 118 9.69 11.65 -5.78
C SER A 118 11.16 11.20 -5.90
N ALA A 119 11.71 10.53 -4.89
CA ALA A 119 13.13 10.16 -4.84
C ALA A 119 13.49 8.87 -5.60
N ASP A 120 12.52 8.00 -5.84
CA ASP A 120 12.70 6.67 -6.43
C ASP A 120 11.68 6.37 -7.54
N LEU A 121 11.08 7.41 -8.12
CA LEU A 121 10.00 7.31 -9.10
C LEU A 121 10.40 6.46 -10.32
N THR A 122 11.55 6.75 -10.90
CA THR A 122 12.01 6.09 -12.13
C THR A 122 12.25 4.61 -11.86
N GLU A 123 12.96 4.30 -10.78
CA GLU A 123 13.27 2.93 -10.37
C GLU A 123 12.00 2.13 -10.03
N ALA A 124 11.01 2.78 -9.40
CA ALA A 124 9.74 2.14 -9.09
C ALA A 124 8.95 1.77 -10.34
N VAL A 125 8.89 2.65 -11.34
CA VAL A 125 8.24 2.37 -12.62
C VAL A 125 8.97 1.25 -13.37
N GLU A 126 10.30 1.27 -13.38
CA GLU A 126 11.12 0.22 -13.98
C GLU A 126 10.90 -1.14 -13.31
N ALA A 127 10.73 -1.16 -11.99
CA ALA A 127 10.44 -2.37 -11.23
C ALA A 127 8.99 -2.88 -11.38
N GLY A 128 8.11 -2.14 -12.05
CA GLY A 128 6.73 -2.57 -12.32
C GLY A 128 5.65 -1.95 -11.43
N SER A 129 5.92 -0.80 -10.79
CA SER A 129 4.89 -0.04 -10.09
C SER A 129 3.74 0.34 -11.03
N THR A 130 2.51 0.19 -10.55
CA THR A 130 1.31 0.61 -11.28
C THR A 130 0.70 1.89 -10.71
N MET A 131 1.14 2.31 -9.52
CA MET A 131 0.70 3.55 -8.87
C MET A 131 1.87 4.19 -8.13
N VAL A 132 2.14 5.46 -8.42
CA VAL A 132 3.19 6.25 -7.77
C VAL A 132 2.57 7.37 -6.93
N ARG A 133 3.31 7.85 -5.92
CA ARG A 133 2.84 8.89 -5.00
C ARG A 133 3.83 10.05 -5.01
N ILE A 134 3.51 11.11 -5.72
CA ILE A 134 4.38 12.27 -5.91
C ILE A 134 3.87 13.41 -5.04
N GLY A 135 4.70 13.86 -4.11
CA GLY A 135 4.40 14.97 -3.20
C GLY A 135 5.41 16.10 -3.35
N SER A 136 6.60 15.93 -2.81
CA SER A 136 7.62 16.99 -2.74
C SER A 136 8.10 17.51 -4.12
N ALA A 137 8.05 16.68 -5.15
CA ALA A 137 8.39 17.13 -6.52
C ALA A 137 7.35 18.08 -7.11
N ILE A 138 6.11 18.09 -6.59
CA ILE A 138 5.04 18.99 -7.05
C ILE A 138 4.86 20.16 -6.08
N PHE A 139 4.81 19.87 -4.76
CA PHE A 139 4.46 20.85 -3.73
C PHE A 139 5.68 21.43 -2.98
N GLY A 140 6.89 20.99 -3.31
CA GLY A 140 8.10 21.35 -2.59
C GLY A 140 8.32 20.56 -1.30
N PRO A 141 9.47 20.73 -0.63
CA PRO A 141 9.76 20.09 0.65
C PRO A 141 8.84 20.59 1.74
N ARG A 142 8.52 19.73 2.71
CA ARG A 142 7.72 20.12 3.89
C ARG A 142 8.54 21.09 4.73
N SER A 143 8.03 22.31 4.93
CA SER A 143 8.53 23.23 5.95
C SER A 143 7.79 22.93 7.26
N TYR A 144 8.50 22.42 8.24
CA TYR A 144 7.98 22.38 9.62
C TYR A 144 8.24 23.76 10.22
N SER A 145 7.19 24.56 10.37
CA SER A 145 7.26 25.73 11.23
C SER A 145 7.40 25.22 12.67
N VAL A 146 8.51 25.59 13.31
CA VAL A 146 8.79 25.32 14.72
C VAL A 146 7.91 26.27 15.55
#